data_c4223397337c78a7a89f3e37e75cf6d7
#
_entry.id   c4223397337c78a7a89f3e37e75cf6d7
#
_cell.length_a   1.000
_cell.length_b   1.000
_cell.length_c   1.000
_cell.angle_alpha   90.00
_cell.angle_beta   90.00
_cell.angle_gamma   90.00
#
_symmetry.space_group_name_H-M   'P 1'
#
loop_
_entity.id
_entity.type
_entity.pdbx_description
1 polymer ?
#
loop_
_entity_poly.entity_id
_entity_poly.type
_entity_poly.pdbx_seq_one_letter_code
_entity_poly.pdbx_strand_id
1 'polypeptide(L)'
;MRLTWLMSRSSLPPGTVRLVISGRELATLDRARVYACGITPYDVTHLGHAATFVWIDVLGRVMGMLGTEPEVCRNITDVDDVLDSAAQRAGEPYDSFAAVQQFYFERDMAALNVRPPRHAPRAHSYVPQVIRLAAGLLASGAAYQRGGSVYFRGGAVAGRVGLDQAGARRLAAEYGGRPEDPAKEDPLDVAVWQATEPGHPAWDSPWGEGRPGWHAECVAMAMSVFGVAVDVHAGGHDLVFPHHAFHAAMAETFTGVRPYARAWLHVGTVMTAGVKMAKSAGNLVLVSDVLGGYPAAAVRLMILGHHWAQDWDYDPAGLEAAAARLDRLYAAAGRAVSDQAAEDEIRRLLATDLDVQAAVEVATEAGGAPARTLVTTLALG
;
A
#
# COMPACT_ATOMS: atom_id res chain seq x y z
N MET A 1 38.37 -14.09 23.89
CA MET A 1 38.68 -13.60 22.54
C MET A 1 37.38 -12.96 22.00
N ARG A 2 37.25 -11.64 22.12
CA ARG A 2 36.07 -10.91 21.64
C ARG A 2 36.28 -10.59 20.17
N LEU A 3 35.51 -11.20 19.26
CA LEU A 3 35.45 -10.78 17.85
C LEU A 3 34.59 -9.51 17.76
N THR A 4 35.23 -8.37 17.73
CA THR A 4 34.67 -7.10 17.31
C THR A 4 34.56 -7.11 15.80
N TRP A 5 33.37 -7.40 15.27
CA TRP A 5 33.05 -7.12 13.88
C TRP A 5 32.89 -5.59 13.73
N LEU A 6 33.99 -4.95 13.33
CA LEU A 6 33.94 -3.62 12.72
C LEU A 6 33.17 -3.76 11.40
N MET A 7 31.90 -3.40 11.39
CA MET A 7 31.20 -3.10 10.15
C MET A 7 31.91 -1.89 9.53
N SER A 8 32.78 -2.17 8.57
CA SER A 8 33.26 -1.18 7.61
C SER A 8 32.01 -0.51 7.01
N ARG A 9 31.81 0.78 7.29
CA ARG A 9 30.92 1.62 6.47
C ARG A 9 31.55 1.57 5.08
N SER A 10 31.01 0.75 4.18
CA SER A 10 31.36 0.83 2.77
C SER A 10 31.00 2.25 2.33
N SER A 11 32.00 3.10 2.20
CA SER A 11 31.85 4.40 1.56
C SER A 11 31.49 4.13 0.10
N LEU A 12 30.21 4.31 -0.21
CA LEU A 12 29.76 4.32 -1.59
C LEU A 12 30.54 5.39 -2.36
N PRO A 13 30.72 5.23 -3.68
CA PRO A 13 31.37 6.24 -4.49
C PRO A 13 30.76 7.62 -4.25
N PRO A 14 31.57 8.70 -4.25
CA PRO A 14 31.05 10.05 -4.15
C PRO A 14 30.03 10.27 -5.27
N GLY A 15 28.81 10.72 -4.93
CA GLY A 15 27.72 10.94 -5.86
C GLY A 15 26.62 9.87 -5.86
N THR A 16 26.70 8.80 -5.04
CA THR A 16 25.62 7.83 -4.92
C THR A 16 24.41 8.45 -4.23
N VAL A 17 23.37 8.68 -4.99
CA VAL A 17 22.08 9.18 -4.46
C VAL A 17 21.35 8.04 -3.76
N ARG A 18 20.95 8.25 -2.51
CA ARG A 18 20.22 7.25 -1.70
C ARG A 18 18.76 7.61 -1.64
N LEU A 19 17.91 6.59 -1.69
CA LEU A 19 16.48 6.77 -1.53
C LEU A 19 16.15 7.07 -0.07
N VAL A 20 15.43 8.16 0.17
CA VAL A 20 14.88 8.55 1.46
C VAL A 20 13.36 8.49 1.36
N ILE A 21 12.68 7.82 2.29
CA ILE A 21 11.22 7.77 2.40
C ILE A 21 10.84 8.04 3.86
N SER A 22 9.93 8.98 4.07
CA SER A 22 9.52 9.40 5.43
C SER A 22 10.72 9.78 6.32
N GLY A 23 11.69 10.47 5.76
CA GLY A 23 12.91 10.89 6.46
C GLY A 23 13.88 9.74 6.81
N ARG A 24 13.63 8.52 6.31
CA ARG A 24 14.48 7.35 6.54
C ARG A 24 15.24 6.98 5.27
N GLU A 25 16.55 6.89 5.39
CA GLU A 25 17.40 6.38 4.32
C GLU A 25 17.18 4.87 4.17
N LEU A 26 16.82 4.45 2.96
CA LEU A 26 16.72 3.05 2.57
C LEU A 26 18.07 2.58 2.01
N ALA A 27 18.81 1.86 2.83
CA ALA A 27 19.96 1.11 2.35
C ALA A 27 19.44 -0.15 1.62
N THR A 28 19.19 -0.04 0.33
CA THR A 28 18.87 -1.18 -0.52
C THR A 28 20.14 -1.73 -1.16
N LEU A 29 20.20 -3.05 -1.32
CA LEU A 29 21.15 -3.72 -2.18
C LEU A 29 20.60 -3.73 -3.61
N ASP A 30 20.89 -4.78 -4.38
CA ASP A 30 20.44 -4.90 -5.77
C ASP A 30 18.90 -4.99 -5.90
N ARG A 31 18.20 -5.40 -4.84
CA ARG A 31 16.74 -5.58 -4.79
C ARG A 31 16.12 -4.93 -3.57
N ALA A 32 14.89 -4.43 -3.74
CA ALA A 32 14.06 -3.91 -2.66
C ALA A 32 12.71 -4.62 -2.64
N ARG A 33 12.34 -5.18 -1.49
CA ARG A 33 11.06 -5.86 -1.25
C ARG A 33 10.03 -4.84 -0.82
N VAL A 34 9.04 -4.60 -1.69
CA VAL A 34 7.95 -3.66 -1.45
C VAL A 34 6.66 -4.44 -1.30
N TYR A 35 6.13 -4.50 -0.07
CA TYR A 35 4.80 -5.05 0.17
C TYR A 35 3.78 -3.94 0.15
N ALA A 36 2.87 -3.98 -0.82
CA ALA A 36 1.76 -3.05 -0.94
C ALA A 36 0.47 -3.76 -0.50
N CYS A 37 -0.22 -3.22 0.52
CA CYS A 37 -1.58 -3.65 0.78
C CYS A 37 -2.44 -3.32 -0.44
N GLY A 38 -3.06 -4.37 -0.98
CA GLY A 38 -3.78 -4.32 -2.24
C GLY A 38 -5.23 -3.94 -2.08
N ILE A 39 -6.11 -4.74 -2.66
CA ILE A 39 -7.56 -4.47 -2.65
C ILE A 39 -8.34 -5.62 -2.05
N THR A 40 -9.49 -5.29 -1.43
CA THR A 40 -10.64 -6.18 -1.30
C THR A 40 -11.50 -5.99 -2.54
N PRO A 41 -11.64 -6.98 -3.44
CA PRO A 41 -12.27 -6.79 -4.75
C PRO A 41 -13.81 -6.84 -4.63
N TYR A 42 -14.42 -5.83 -4.06
CA TYR A 42 -15.87 -5.75 -3.86
C TYR A 42 -16.55 -4.53 -4.51
N ASP A 43 -15.75 -3.58 -5.01
CA ASP A 43 -16.29 -2.33 -5.56
C ASP A 43 -15.41 -1.76 -6.69
N VAL A 44 -15.91 -0.71 -7.32
CA VAL A 44 -15.28 -0.02 -8.43
C VAL A 44 -14.01 0.74 -8.04
N THR A 45 -13.10 0.90 -8.99
CA THR A 45 -11.84 1.63 -8.80
C THR A 45 -12.09 3.14 -8.83
N HIS A 46 -11.80 3.84 -7.74
CA HIS A 46 -11.88 5.29 -7.64
C HIS A 46 -10.50 5.95 -7.50
N LEU A 47 -10.44 7.28 -7.60
CA LEU A 47 -9.19 8.04 -7.56
C LEU A 47 -8.34 7.81 -6.29
N GLY A 48 -8.96 7.47 -5.16
CA GLY A 48 -8.22 7.10 -3.94
C GLY A 48 -7.36 5.85 -4.15
N HIS A 49 -7.91 4.81 -4.78
CA HIS A 49 -7.12 3.63 -5.17
C HIS A 49 -6.03 4.01 -6.18
N ALA A 50 -6.39 4.81 -7.19
CA ALA A 50 -5.44 5.25 -8.21
C ALA A 50 -4.24 6.00 -7.58
N ALA A 51 -4.49 6.94 -6.66
CA ALA A 51 -3.44 7.69 -5.98
C ALA A 51 -2.46 6.75 -5.26
N THR A 52 -2.98 5.80 -4.48
CA THR A 52 -2.15 4.82 -3.76
C THR A 52 -1.24 4.04 -4.71
N PHE A 53 -1.80 3.46 -5.77
CA PHE A 53 -1.01 2.57 -6.64
C PHE A 53 -0.14 3.33 -7.65
N VAL A 54 -0.50 4.54 -8.06
CA VAL A 54 0.37 5.41 -8.84
C VAL A 54 1.61 5.80 -8.05
N TRP A 55 1.48 6.16 -6.77
CA TRP A 55 2.63 6.48 -5.92
C TRP A 55 3.52 5.28 -5.65
N ILE A 56 2.94 4.09 -5.44
CA ILE A 56 3.72 2.85 -5.29
C ILE A 56 4.47 2.50 -6.59
N ASP A 57 3.85 2.72 -7.75
CA ASP A 57 4.49 2.54 -9.05
C ASP A 57 5.65 3.52 -9.25
N VAL A 58 5.47 4.80 -8.87
CA VAL A 58 6.53 5.82 -8.94
C VAL A 58 7.69 5.45 -8.01
N LEU A 59 7.41 5.01 -6.77
CA LEU A 59 8.44 4.51 -5.87
C LEU A 59 9.29 3.41 -6.54
N GLY A 60 8.63 2.41 -7.14
CA GLY A 60 9.34 1.33 -7.83
C GLY A 60 10.12 1.81 -9.07
N ARG A 61 9.62 2.81 -9.80
CA ARG A 61 10.36 3.40 -10.94
C ARG A 61 11.57 4.20 -10.50
N VAL A 62 11.46 4.95 -9.41
CA VAL A 62 12.57 5.68 -8.80
C VAL A 62 13.62 4.72 -8.27
N MET A 63 13.23 3.63 -7.61
CA MET A 63 14.17 2.55 -7.22
C MET A 63 14.96 2.03 -8.43
N GLY A 64 14.25 1.73 -9.54
CA GLY A 64 14.88 1.28 -10.78
C GLY A 64 15.83 2.32 -11.39
N MET A 65 15.45 3.60 -11.38
CA MET A 65 16.31 4.71 -11.82
C MET A 65 17.60 4.81 -10.98
N LEU A 66 17.52 4.45 -9.70
CA LEU A 66 18.65 4.42 -8.76
C LEU A 66 19.45 3.11 -8.81
N GLY A 67 19.11 2.17 -9.70
CA GLY A 67 19.82 0.90 -9.86
C GLY A 67 19.38 -0.22 -8.91
N THR A 68 18.27 -0.04 -8.19
CA THR A 68 17.67 -1.06 -7.32
C THR A 68 16.47 -1.70 -8.00
N GLU A 69 16.44 -3.01 -8.17
CA GLU A 69 15.28 -3.74 -8.73
C GLU A 69 14.15 -3.78 -7.68
N PRO A 70 12.99 -3.14 -7.92
CA PRO A 70 11.85 -3.24 -7.02
C PRO A 70 11.13 -4.58 -7.20
N GLU A 71 11.01 -5.35 -6.13
CA GLU A 71 10.21 -6.56 -6.09
C GLU A 71 8.90 -6.24 -5.37
N VAL A 72 7.86 -5.88 -6.16
CA VAL A 72 6.57 -5.46 -5.63
C VAL A 72 5.65 -6.67 -5.45
N CYS A 73 5.10 -6.82 -4.24
CA CYS A 73 4.00 -7.70 -3.91
C CYS A 73 2.77 -6.86 -3.61
N ARG A 74 1.66 -7.11 -4.32
CA ARG A 74 0.34 -6.49 -4.04
C ARG A 74 -0.67 -7.60 -3.83
N ASN A 75 -1.15 -7.75 -2.61
CA ASN A 75 -2.11 -8.79 -2.26
C ASN A 75 -3.52 -8.50 -2.77
N ILE A 76 -4.33 -9.55 -2.80
CA ILE A 76 -5.77 -9.49 -3.03
C ILE A 76 -6.43 -10.12 -1.80
N THR A 77 -7.18 -9.30 -1.06
CA THR A 77 -7.95 -9.71 0.11
C THR A 77 -9.29 -10.25 -0.38
N ASP A 78 -9.30 -11.49 -0.84
CA ASP A 78 -10.47 -12.15 -1.39
C ASP A 78 -11.15 -13.10 -0.37
N VAL A 79 -10.91 -12.89 0.92
CA VAL A 79 -11.64 -13.48 2.04
C VAL A 79 -12.03 -12.35 2.98
N ASP A 80 -13.22 -11.80 2.83
CA ASP A 80 -13.62 -10.58 3.54
C ASP A 80 -15.14 -10.51 3.66
N ASP A 81 -15.66 -10.03 4.81
CA ASP A 81 -17.10 -9.88 5.07
C ASP A 81 -17.79 -8.91 4.12
N VAL A 82 -17.06 -7.84 3.74
CA VAL A 82 -17.58 -6.81 2.84
C VAL A 82 -17.74 -7.37 1.43
N LEU A 83 -16.77 -8.18 0.98
CA LEU A 83 -16.82 -8.87 -0.30
C LEU A 83 -17.94 -9.91 -0.33
N ASP A 84 -18.05 -10.76 0.70
CA ASP A 84 -19.11 -11.76 0.81
C ASP A 84 -20.50 -11.10 0.79
N SER A 85 -20.71 -10.05 1.59
CA SER A 85 -21.94 -9.28 1.59
C SER A 85 -22.23 -8.62 0.23
N ALA A 86 -21.22 -8.19 -0.51
CA ALA A 86 -21.39 -7.59 -1.84
C ALA A 86 -21.81 -8.66 -2.88
N ALA A 87 -21.17 -9.83 -2.86
CA ALA A 87 -21.53 -10.94 -3.73
C ALA A 87 -22.96 -11.43 -3.49
N GLN A 88 -23.35 -11.58 -2.21
CA GLN A 88 -24.73 -11.95 -1.85
C GLN A 88 -25.76 -10.93 -2.35
N ARG A 89 -25.49 -9.63 -2.21
CA ARG A 89 -26.38 -8.57 -2.75
C ARG A 89 -26.48 -8.61 -4.27
N ALA A 90 -25.41 -8.99 -4.96
CA ALA A 90 -25.38 -9.14 -6.41
C ALA A 90 -26.05 -10.45 -6.88
N GLY A 91 -26.29 -11.41 -5.99
CA GLY A 91 -26.79 -12.73 -6.34
C GLY A 91 -25.78 -13.57 -7.11
N GLU A 92 -24.48 -13.30 -6.94
CA GLU A 92 -23.39 -13.97 -7.65
C GLU A 92 -22.57 -14.85 -6.70
N PRO A 93 -21.97 -15.95 -7.22
CA PRO A 93 -20.99 -16.71 -6.46
C PRO A 93 -19.82 -15.80 -6.06
N TYR A 94 -19.40 -15.92 -4.80
CA TYR A 94 -18.39 -15.11 -4.16
C TYR A 94 -17.06 -15.01 -4.94
N ASP A 95 -16.52 -16.14 -5.39
CA ASP A 95 -15.27 -16.23 -6.13
C ASP A 95 -15.35 -15.59 -7.52
N SER A 96 -16.49 -15.80 -8.21
CA SER A 96 -16.75 -15.20 -9.52
C SER A 96 -16.88 -13.70 -9.42
N PHE A 97 -17.62 -13.20 -8.41
CA PHE A 97 -17.76 -11.77 -8.14
C PHE A 97 -16.40 -11.13 -7.87
N ALA A 98 -15.58 -11.73 -6.99
CA ALA A 98 -14.24 -11.25 -6.66
C ALA A 98 -13.33 -11.19 -7.91
N ALA A 99 -13.38 -12.21 -8.78
CA ALA A 99 -12.57 -12.25 -9.99
C ALA A 99 -12.94 -11.13 -10.98
N VAL A 100 -14.24 -10.83 -11.14
CA VAL A 100 -14.73 -9.76 -12.00
C VAL A 100 -14.30 -8.38 -11.48
N GLN A 101 -14.44 -8.12 -10.18
CA GLN A 101 -14.02 -6.85 -9.57
C GLN A 101 -12.51 -6.66 -9.66
N GLN A 102 -11.73 -7.73 -9.44
CA GLN A 102 -10.29 -7.69 -9.63
C GLN A 102 -9.90 -7.36 -11.07
N PHE A 103 -10.59 -7.95 -12.07
CA PHE A 103 -10.35 -7.65 -13.48
C PHE A 103 -10.54 -6.17 -13.80
N TYR A 104 -11.60 -5.55 -13.30
CA TYR A 104 -11.84 -4.12 -13.51
C TYR A 104 -10.75 -3.27 -12.85
N PHE A 105 -10.35 -3.61 -11.63
CA PHE A 105 -9.25 -2.93 -10.97
C PHE A 105 -7.94 -3.02 -11.77
N GLU A 106 -7.54 -4.21 -12.22
CA GLU A 106 -6.30 -4.41 -12.99
C GLU A 106 -6.35 -3.66 -14.33
N ARG A 107 -7.50 -3.63 -14.99
CA ARG A 107 -7.72 -2.86 -16.22
C ARG A 107 -7.50 -1.36 -15.97
N ASP A 108 -8.06 -0.81 -14.90
CA ASP A 108 -7.96 0.61 -14.56
C ASP A 108 -6.51 0.98 -14.15
N MET A 109 -5.82 0.09 -13.44
CA MET A 109 -4.40 0.27 -13.13
C MET A 109 -3.52 0.23 -14.39
N ALA A 110 -3.78 -0.70 -15.31
CA ALA A 110 -3.07 -0.77 -16.58
C ALA A 110 -3.32 0.49 -17.45
N ALA A 111 -4.56 0.98 -17.48
CA ALA A 111 -4.92 2.22 -18.18
C ALA A 111 -4.19 3.45 -17.61
N LEU A 112 -3.85 3.45 -16.32
CA LEU A 112 -3.01 4.47 -15.68
C LEU A 112 -1.50 4.21 -15.80
N ASN A 113 -1.04 3.25 -16.62
CA ASN A 113 0.38 2.86 -16.73
C ASN A 113 1.02 2.42 -15.40
N VAL A 114 0.22 1.91 -14.45
CA VAL A 114 0.72 1.27 -13.24
C VAL A 114 1.22 -0.12 -13.60
N ARG A 115 2.46 -0.43 -13.30
CA ARG A 115 3.06 -1.75 -13.60
C ARG A 115 2.39 -2.83 -12.76
N PRO A 116 2.13 -4.01 -13.36
CA PRO A 116 1.65 -5.16 -12.59
C PRO A 116 2.69 -5.53 -11.52
N PRO A 117 2.26 -5.98 -10.33
CA PRO A 117 3.17 -6.44 -9.30
C PRO A 117 3.84 -7.75 -9.71
N ARG A 118 5.04 -8.01 -9.19
CA ARG A 118 5.71 -9.30 -9.40
C ARG A 118 4.98 -10.46 -8.70
N HIS A 119 4.36 -10.18 -7.57
CA HIS A 119 3.60 -11.13 -6.77
C HIS A 119 2.21 -10.56 -6.47
N ALA A 120 1.18 -11.37 -6.71
CA ALA A 120 -0.21 -11.02 -6.44
C ALA A 120 -0.90 -12.15 -5.64
N PRO A 121 -0.48 -12.38 -4.37
CA PRO A 121 -1.07 -13.43 -3.55
C PRO A 121 -2.52 -13.14 -3.23
N ARG A 122 -3.35 -14.19 -3.22
CA ARG A 122 -4.78 -14.13 -2.88
C ARG A 122 -5.00 -14.77 -1.52
N ALA A 123 -5.75 -14.10 -0.64
CA ALA A 123 -5.91 -14.50 0.76
C ALA A 123 -6.41 -15.94 0.92
N HIS A 124 -7.39 -16.38 0.10
CA HIS A 124 -7.93 -17.76 0.16
C HIS A 124 -6.86 -18.84 -0.02
N SER A 125 -5.81 -18.56 -0.80
CA SER A 125 -4.71 -19.51 -1.05
C SER A 125 -3.71 -19.58 0.11
N TYR A 126 -3.79 -18.66 1.07
CA TYR A 126 -2.87 -18.55 2.20
C TYR A 126 -3.51 -18.89 3.56
N VAL A 127 -4.71 -19.47 3.56
CA VAL A 127 -5.41 -19.92 4.78
C VAL A 127 -4.54 -20.86 5.65
N PRO A 128 -3.83 -21.87 5.09
CA PRO A 128 -2.94 -22.69 5.91
C PRO A 128 -1.80 -21.91 6.58
N GLN A 129 -1.35 -20.82 5.97
CA GLN A 129 -0.33 -19.93 6.53
C GLN A 129 -0.88 -19.10 7.69
N VAL A 130 -2.13 -18.62 7.56
CA VAL A 130 -2.82 -17.92 8.65
C VAL A 130 -3.04 -18.87 9.85
N ILE A 131 -3.42 -20.11 9.60
CA ILE A 131 -3.55 -21.13 10.67
C ILE A 131 -2.21 -21.35 11.39
N ARG A 132 -1.10 -21.43 10.65
CA ARG A 132 0.25 -21.53 11.25
C ARG A 132 0.63 -20.29 12.05
N LEU A 133 0.32 -19.10 11.54
CA LEU A 133 0.52 -17.83 12.25
C LEU A 133 -0.26 -17.82 13.58
N ALA A 134 -1.54 -18.17 13.55
CA ALA A 134 -2.40 -18.23 14.73
C ALA A 134 -1.86 -19.22 15.76
N ALA A 135 -1.46 -20.43 15.34
CA ALA A 135 -0.86 -21.43 16.22
C ALA A 135 0.44 -20.95 16.88
N GLY A 136 1.33 -20.27 16.13
CA GLY A 136 2.56 -19.70 16.67
C GLY A 136 2.33 -18.56 17.65
N LEU A 137 1.36 -17.68 17.36
CA LEU A 137 0.97 -16.62 18.28
C LEU A 137 0.33 -17.14 19.57
N LEU A 138 -0.46 -18.22 19.48
CA LEU A 138 -0.98 -18.93 20.66
C LEU A 138 0.16 -19.55 21.49
N ALA A 139 1.09 -20.24 20.85
CA ALA A 139 2.21 -20.88 21.52
C ALA A 139 3.12 -19.87 22.24
N SER A 140 3.25 -18.65 21.72
CA SER A 140 4.02 -17.56 22.35
C SER A 140 3.24 -16.82 23.46
N GLY A 141 1.96 -17.12 23.69
CA GLY A 141 1.09 -16.40 24.61
C GLY A 141 0.65 -15.02 24.12
N ALA A 142 1.00 -14.64 22.87
CA ALA A 142 0.59 -13.36 22.26
C ALA A 142 -0.85 -13.39 21.73
N ALA A 143 -1.45 -14.56 21.64
CA ALA A 143 -2.85 -14.78 21.29
C ALA A 143 -3.53 -15.70 22.28
N TYR A 144 -4.86 -15.75 22.22
CA TYR A 144 -5.70 -16.66 22.99
C TYR A 144 -6.87 -17.17 22.14
N GLN A 145 -7.41 -18.32 22.52
CA GLN A 145 -8.59 -18.92 21.86
C GLN A 145 -9.83 -18.65 22.70
N ARG A 146 -10.93 -18.28 22.03
CA ARG A 146 -12.26 -18.17 22.65
C ARG A 146 -13.36 -18.34 21.60
N GLY A 147 -14.33 -19.22 21.88
CA GLY A 147 -15.51 -19.42 21.03
C GLY A 147 -15.18 -19.85 19.58
N GLY A 148 -14.15 -20.69 19.38
CA GLY A 148 -13.70 -21.09 18.03
C GLY A 148 -12.85 -20.06 17.31
N SER A 149 -12.69 -18.85 17.84
CA SER A 149 -11.82 -17.80 17.31
C SER A 149 -10.48 -17.74 18.03
N VAL A 150 -9.46 -17.21 17.35
CA VAL A 150 -8.14 -16.92 17.93
C VAL A 150 -7.90 -15.41 17.83
N TYR A 151 -7.69 -14.76 18.96
CA TYR A 151 -7.47 -13.32 19.07
C TYR A 151 -6.02 -13.02 19.42
N PHE A 152 -5.41 -12.08 18.68
CA PHE A 152 -4.12 -11.47 19.00
C PHE A 152 -4.34 -10.35 20.03
N ARG A 153 -3.49 -10.28 21.07
CA ARG A 153 -3.54 -9.27 22.13
C ARG A 153 -3.13 -7.92 21.61
N GLY A 154 -4.10 -7.03 21.43
CA GLY A 154 -3.96 -5.74 20.74
C GLY A 154 -3.67 -4.54 21.62
N GLY A 155 -3.83 -4.64 22.93
CA GLY A 155 -3.86 -3.50 23.85
C GLY A 155 -2.66 -2.53 23.78
N ALA A 156 -1.47 -3.04 23.40
CA ALA A 156 -0.25 -2.21 23.26
C ALA A 156 0.00 -1.68 21.84
N VAL A 157 -0.78 -2.11 20.82
CA VAL A 157 -0.48 -1.82 19.41
C VAL A 157 -0.71 -0.35 19.06
N ALA A 158 -1.75 0.27 19.63
CA ALA A 158 -2.08 1.68 19.41
C ALA A 158 -0.93 2.63 19.73
N GLY A 159 -0.20 2.37 20.82
CA GLY A 159 0.96 3.16 21.22
C GLY A 159 2.12 3.16 20.23
N ARG A 160 2.20 2.15 19.35
CA ARG A 160 3.24 2.06 18.29
C ARG A 160 3.09 3.16 17.23
N VAL A 161 1.88 3.68 17.05
CA VAL A 161 1.54 4.73 16.08
C VAL A 161 1.12 6.02 16.76
N GLY A 162 1.36 6.15 18.07
CA GLY A 162 1.09 7.38 18.84
C GLY A 162 -0.38 7.64 19.12
N LEU A 163 -1.25 6.64 19.00
CA LEU A 163 -2.68 6.75 19.30
C LEU A 163 -2.95 6.49 20.79
N ASP A 164 -3.85 7.28 21.36
CA ASP A 164 -4.46 6.95 22.64
C ASP A 164 -5.52 5.85 22.52
N GLN A 165 -5.92 5.26 23.64
CA GLN A 165 -6.88 4.15 23.66
C GLN A 165 -8.25 4.53 23.07
N ALA A 166 -8.71 5.76 23.30
CA ALA A 166 -10.03 6.21 22.82
C ALA A 166 -10.03 6.40 21.31
N GLY A 167 -8.98 7.02 20.75
CA GLY A 167 -8.77 7.18 19.31
C GLY A 167 -8.62 5.82 18.62
N ALA A 168 -7.84 4.93 19.22
CA ALA A 168 -7.66 3.59 18.68
C ALA A 168 -8.96 2.77 18.61
N ARG A 169 -9.81 2.84 19.66
CA ARG A 169 -11.12 2.15 19.66
C ARG A 169 -12.05 2.70 18.58
N ARG A 170 -12.09 4.04 18.40
CA ARG A 170 -12.90 4.65 17.34
C ARG A 170 -12.47 4.16 15.95
N LEU A 171 -11.17 4.23 15.67
CA LEU A 171 -10.64 3.76 14.38
C LEU A 171 -10.83 2.25 14.20
N ALA A 172 -10.61 1.44 15.22
CA ALA A 172 -10.87 0.00 15.15
C ALA A 172 -12.34 -0.29 14.79
N ALA A 173 -13.29 0.42 15.39
CA ALA A 173 -14.71 0.27 15.08
C ALA A 173 -15.05 0.73 13.64
N GLU A 174 -14.47 1.84 13.18
CA GLU A 174 -14.66 2.38 11.83
C GLU A 174 -14.21 1.37 10.75
N TYR A 175 -13.13 0.62 11.02
CA TYR A 175 -12.60 -0.39 10.10
C TYR A 175 -13.07 -1.82 10.40
N GLY A 176 -14.28 -1.99 10.91
CA GLY A 176 -14.94 -3.29 11.09
C GLY A 176 -14.50 -4.09 12.32
N GLY A 177 -13.67 -3.53 13.18
CA GLY A 177 -13.38 -4.10 14.50
C GLY A 177 -14.64 -4.09 15.36
N ARG A 178 -14.69 -5.03 16.33
CA ARG A 178 -15.79 -5.13 17.30
C ARG A 178 -15.25 -4.89 18.70
N PRO A 179 -15.05 -3.63 19.13
CA PRO A 179 -14.48 -3.33 20.45
C PRO A 179 -15.34 -3.85 21.61
N GLU A 180 -16.66 -3.97 21.39
CA GLU A 180 -17.62 -4.40 22.42
C GLU A 180 -17.86 -5.94 22.40
N ASP A 181 -17.12 -6.70 21.60
CA ASP A 181 -17.24 -8.15 21.53
C ASP A 181 -16.85 -8.78 22.89
N PRO A 182 -17.79 -9.45 23.58
CA PRO A 182 -17.53 -10.05 24.90
C PRO A 182 -16.53 -11.21 24.85
N ALA A 183 -16.21 -11.72 23.65
CA ALA A 183 -15.18 -12.74 23.48
C ALA A 183 -13.77 -12.16 23.59
N LYS A 184 -13.57 -10.83 23.50
CA LYS A 184 -12.28 -10.19 23.61
C LYS A 184 -11.87 -9.95 25.07
N GLU A 185 -10.58 -10.09 25.36
CA GLU A 185 -9.99 -9.70 26.66
C GLU A 185 -9.71 -8.17 26.72
N ASP A 186 -9.35 -7.58 25.59
CA ASP A 186 -9.18 -6.15 25.39
C ASP A 186 -9.97 -5.70 24.16
N PRO A 187 -10.65 -4.54 24.18
CA PRO A 187 -11.38 -4.02 23.02
C PRO A 187 -10.57 -3.92 21.72
N LEU A 188 -9.25 -3.75 21.81
CA LEU A 188 -8.34 -3.67 20.67
C LEU A 188 -7.80 -5.05 20.22
N ASP A 189 -8.17 -6.14 20.85
CA ASP A 189 -7.78 -7.47 20.36
C ASP A 189 -8.39 -7.72 18.99
N VAL A 190 -7.63 -8.33 18.10
CA VAL A 190 -8.07 -8.60 16.73
C VAL A 190 -8.05 -10.08 16.41
N ALA A 191 -9.04 -10.56 15.67
CA ALA A 191 -9.07 -11.94 15.23
C ALA A 191 -7.89 -12.23 14.27
N VAL A 192 -7.14 -13.26 14.56
CA VAL A 192 -6.19 -13.93 13.64
C VAL A 192 -6.92 -15.02 12.88
N TRP A 193 -7.80 -15.73 13.60
CA TRP A 193 -8.76 -16.70 13.08
C TRP A 193 -10.14 -16.38 13.65
N GLN A 194 -11.15 -16.34 12.81
CA GLN A 194 -12.51 -16.00 13.20
C GLN A 194 -13.43 -17.19 12.94
N ALA A 195 -14.14 -17.67 13.98
CA ALA A 195 -15.22 -18.63 13.82
C ALA A 195 -16.26 -18.09 12.85
N THR A 196 -16.77 -18.92 11.96
CA THR A 196 -17.71 -18.54 10.91
C THR A 196 -19.08 -19.16 11.17
N GLU A 197 -20.13 -18.42 10.84
CA GLU A 197 -21.50 -18.90 10.84
C GLU A 197 -21.81 -19.69 9.54
N PRO A 198 -22.77 -20.63 9.57
CA PRO A 198 -23.15 -21.36 8.37
C PRO A 198 -23.61 -20.45 7.23
N GLY A 199 -23.16 -20.78 6.00
CA GLY A 199 -23.54 -20.02 4.79
C GLY A 199 -22.50 -18.99 4.35
N HIS A 200 -21.42 -18.82 5.11
CA HIS A 200 -20.27 -17.99 4.75
C HIS A 200 -19.06 -18.84 4.34
N PRO A 201 -18.10 -18.30 3.56
CA PRO A 201 -16.85 -19.01 3.29
C PRO A 201 -16.15 -19.44 4.57
N ALA A 202 -15.81 -20.71 4.67
CA ALA A 202 -15.19 -21.31 5.85
C ALA A 202 -14.15 -22.36 5.46
N TRP A 203 -13.17 -22.55 6.34
CA TRP A 203 -12.11 -23.54 6.23
C TRP A 203 -11.93 -24.26 7.56
N ASP A 204 -11.52 -25.52 7.48
CA ASP A 204 -11.19 -26.32 8.66
C ASP A 204 -9.94 -25.77 9.37
N SER A 205 -9.98 -25.74 10.70
CA SER A 205 -8.84 -25.41 11.55
C SER A 205 -8.82 -26.23 12.84
N PRO A 206 -7.71 -26.23 13.61
CA PRO A 206 -7.66 -26.84 14.93
C PRO A 206 -8.67 -26.25 15.94
N TRP A 207 -9.25 -25.10 15.65
CA TRP A 207 -10.20 -24.40 16.54
C TRP A 207 -11.65 -24.53 16.07
N GLY A 208 -11.88 -25.25 14.98
CA GLY A 208 -13.16 -25.41 14.30
C GLY A 208 -13.18 -24.71 12.94
N GLU A 209 -14.34 -24.82 12.26
CA GLU A 209 -14.57 -24.10 11.01
C GLU A 209 -14.51 -22.59 11.23
N GLY A 210 -13.88 -21.89 10.30
CA GLY A 210 -13.71 -20.46 10.39
C GLY A 210 -12.99 -19.88 9.18
N ARG A 211 -12.54 -18.64 9.34
CA ARG A 211 -11.84 -17.91 8.30
C ARG A 211 -10.70 -17.06 8.86
N PRO A 212 -9.75 -16.66 8.02
CA PRO A 212 -8.71 -15.70 8.39
C PRO A 212 -9.29 -14.38 8.93
N GLY A 213 -8.61 -13.77 9.89
CA GLY A 213 -8.85 -12.38 10.23
C GLY A 213 -8.10 -11.47 9.24
N TRP A 214 -8.73 -10.38 8.82
CA TRP A 214 -8.23 -9.45 7.80
C TRP A 214 -6.76 -9.03 7.98
N HIS A 215 -6.35 -8.70 9.20
CA HIS A 215 -4.96 -8.29 9.46
C HIS A 215 -3.97 -9.44 9.28
N ALA A 216 -4.35 -10.65 9.67
CA ALA A 216 -3.52 -11.85 9.61
C ALA A 216 -3.27 -12.34 8.17
N GLU A 217 -4.20 -12.09 7.25
CA GLU A 217 -4.04 -12.44 5.84
C GLU A 217 -2.82 -11.78 5.23
N CYS A 218 -2.71 -10.46 5.38
CA CYS A 218 -1.58 -9.70 4.87
C CYS A 218 -0.25 -10.13 5.51
N VAL A 219 -0.25 -10.44 6.82
CA VAL A 219 0.94 -10.99 7.51
C VAL A 219 1.36 -12.30 6.87
N ALA A 220 0.42 -13.23 6.70
CA ALA A 220 0.70 -14.55 6.14
C ALA A 220 1.19 -14.48 4.70
N MET A 221 0.57 -13.63 3.87
CA MET A 221 0.98 -13.42 2.48
C MET A 221 2.35 -12.75 2.37
N ALA A 222 2.59 -11.66 3.10
CA ALA A 222 3.85 -10.94 3.10
C ALA A 222 5.03 -11.82 3.54
N MET A 223 4.84 -12.57 4.65
CA MET A 223 5.87 -13.47 5.16
C MET A 223 6.14 -14.65 4.20
N SER A 224 5.13 -15.13 3.50
CA SER A 224 5.29 -16.22 2.53
C SER A 224 6.05 -15.79 1.30
N VAL A 225 5.89 -14.53 0.86
CA VAL A 225 6.57 -13.97 -0.32
C VAL A 225 7.97 -13.47 0.02
N PHE A 226 8.11 -12.71 1.10
CA PHE A 226 9.33 -11.95 1.41
C PHE A 226 10.08 -12.40 2.66
N GLY A 227 9.52 -13.33 3.42
CA GLY A 227 10.11 -13.77 4.68
C GLY A 227 9.79 -12.82 5.84
N VAL A 228 10.77 -12.66 6.75
CA VAL A 228 10.55 -12.07 8.08
C VAL A 228 10.46 -10.55 8.10
N ALA A 229 10.87 -9.87 7.03
CA ALA A 229 10.89 -8.41 6.95
C ALA A 229 10.82 -7.92 5.50
N VAL A 230 10.37 -6.67 5.32
CA VAL A 230 10.31 -5.97 4.02
C VAL A 230 11.11 -4.68 4.05
N ASP A 231 11.52 -4.19 2.88
CA ASP A 231 12.22 -2.91 2.80
C ASP A 231 11.24 -1.74 2.87
N VAL A 232 10.12 -1.84 2.16
CA VAL A 232 9.01 -0.87 2.25
C VAL A 232 7.68 -1.59 2.43
N HIS A 233 6.86 -1.13 3.37
CA HIS A 233 5.45 -1.47 3.45
C HIS A 233 4.62 -0.27 3.01
N ALA A 234 3.75 -0.46 2.02
CA ALA A 234 2.99 0.61 1.38
C ALA A 234 1.47 0.38 1.42
N GLY A 235 0.71 1.45 1.38
CA GLY A 235 -0.75 1.44 1.32
C GLY A 235 -1.34 2.83 1.52
N GLY A 236 -2.66 2.93 1.63
CA GLY A 236 -3.34 4.19 1.97
C GLY A 236 -3.06 4.62 3.41
N HIS A 237 -3.16 5.92 3.68
CA HIS A 237 -2.98 6.49 5.02
C HIS A 237 -3.99 5.91 6.04
N ASP A 238 -5.16 5.58 5.58
CA ASP A 238 -6.22 4.95 6.37
C ASP A 238 -5.85 3.55 6.90
N LEU A 239 -4.84 2.89 6.32
CA LEU A 239 -4.35 1.60 6.78
C LEU A 239 -3.32 1.69 7.92
N VAL A 240 -2.81 2.89 8.27
CA VAL A 240 -1.83 3.07 9.36
C VAL A 240 -2.28 2.36 10.63
N PHE A 241 -3.54 2.60 11.02
CA PHE A 241 -4.18 1.91 12.13
C PHE A 241 -5.65 1.61 11.78
N PRO A 242 -6.15 0.41 12.04
CA PRO A 242 -5.48 -0.68 12.77
C PRO A 242 -4.55 -1.55 11.92
N HIS A 243 -4.74 -1.60 10.58
CA HIS A 243 -4.25 -2.68 9.72
C HIS A 243 -2.72 -2.82 9.74
N HIS A 244 -1.97 -1.80 9.39
CA HIS A 244 -0.50 -1.86 9.30
C HIS A 244 0.17 -1.97 10.68
N ALA A 245 -0.39 -1.33 11.69
CA ALA A 245 0.11 -1.46 13.06
C ALA A 245 0.00 -2.90 13.58
N PHE A 246 -1.15 -3.55 13.34
CA PHE A 246 -1.36 -4.97 13.69
C PHE A 246 -0.53 -5.91 12.82
N HIS A 247 -0.39 -5.62 11.52
CA HIS A 247 0.46 -6.39 10.64
C HIS A 247 1.90 -6.44 11.18
N ALA A 248 2.50 -5.29 11.44
CA ALA A 248 3.85 -5.23 12.01
C ALA A 248 3.93 -5.92 13.39
N ALA A 249 2.94 -5.71 14.26
CA ALA A 249 2.94 -6.32 15.58
C ALA A 249 2.90 -7.86 15.53
N MET A 250 2.03 -8.44 14.70
CA MET A 250 1.93 -9.89 14.53
C MET A 250 3.19 -10.47 13.89
N ALA A 251 3.69 -9.87 12.79
CA ALA A 251 4.89 -10.34 12.11
C ALA A 251 6.12 -10.33 13.03
N GLU A 252 6.33 -9.24 13.76
CA GLU A 252 7.45 -9.11 14.70
C GLU A 252 7.34 -10.05 15.91
N THR A 253 6.12 -10.28 16.39
CA THR A 253 5.88 -11.21 17.51
C THR A 253 6.11 -12.65 17.07
N PHE A 254 5.64 -13.01 15.88
CA PHE A 254 5.78 -14.37 15.36
C PHE A 254 7.22 -14.71 14.99
N THR A 255 7.95 -13.75 14.38
CA THR A 255 9.31 -13.97 13.86
C THR A 255 10.41 -13.64 14.86
N GLY A 256 10.14 -12.79 15.84
CA GLY A 256 11.16 -12.19 16.72
C GLY A 256 12.04 -11.14 16.02
N VAL A 257 11.81 -10.83 14.74
CA VAL A 257 12.61 -9.86 13.96
C VAL A 257 11.97 -8.48 13.98
N ARG A 258 12.75 -7.45 14.30
CA ARG A 258 12.33 -6.04 14.35
C ARG A 258 13.36 -5.14 13.69
N PRO A 259 12.94 -4.10 12.94
CA PRO A 259 11.56 -3.80 12.54
C PRO A 259 11.10 -4.75 11.43
N TYR A 260 9.79 -4.99 11.33
CA TYR A 260 9.18 -5.73 10.22
C TYR A 260 9.36 -4.99 8.88
N ALA A 261 9.12 -3.68 8.85
CA ALA A 261 9.33 -2.82 7.69
C ALA A 261 10.39 -1.76 7.99
N ARG A 262 11.32 -1.56 7.05
CA ARG A 262 12.38 -0.54 7.17
C ARG A 262 11.84 0.86 6.95
N ALA A 263 10.90 1.02 6.00
CA ALA A 263 10.19 2.25 5.73
C ALA A 263 8.71 1.98 5.45
N TRP A 264 7.90 3.03 5.58
CA TRP A 264 6.47 3.03 5.35
C TRP A 264 6.12 4.08 4.31
N LEU A 265 5.28 3.73 3.33
CA LEU A 265 4.71 4.66 2.37
C LEU A 265 3.19 4.66 2.57
N HIS A 266 2.67 5.62 3.34
CA HIS A 266 1.24 5.78 3.57
C HIS A 266 0.71 6.92 2.72
N VAL A 267 0.07 6.58 1.61
CA VAL A 267 -0.41 7.56 0.65
C VAL A 267 -1.65 8.27 1.18
N GLY A 268 -1.63 9.59 1.13
CA GLY A 268 -2.70 10.46 1.64
C GLY A 268 -4.06 10.18 1.01
N THR A 269 -5.09 10.52 1.73
CA THR A 269 -6.48 10.29 1.34
C THR A 269 -6.92 11.27 0.25
N VAL A 270 -7.55 10.77 -0.80
CA VAL A 270 -8.21 11.62 -1.79
C VAL A 270 -9.65 11.86 -1.34
N MET A 271 -10.00 13.12 -1.22
CA MET A 271 -11.31 13.59 -0.78
C MET A 271 -12.11 14.20 -1.94
N THR A 272 -13.38 14.41 -1.72
CA THR A 272 -14.27 15.22 -2.59
C THR A 272 -15.06 16.16 -1.68
N ALA A 273 -14.88 17.47 -1.86
CA ALA A 273 -15.48 18.49 -1.02
C ALA A 273 -15.22 18.29 0.49
N GLY A 274 -13.98 17.97 0.86
CA GLY A 274 -13.53 17.74 2.24
C GLY A 274 -13.99 16.43 2.86
N VAL A 275 -14.62 15.52 2.08
CA VAL A 275 -15.13 14.24 2.56
C VAL A 275 -14.40 13.10 1.86
N LYS A 276 -13.90 12.12 2.64
CA LYS A 276 -13.29 10.90 2.09
C LYS A 276 -14.23 10.25 1.08
N MET A 277 -13.70 9.83 -0.07
CA MET A 277 -14.46 9.08 -1.05
C MET A 277 -14.96 7.77 -0.45
N ALA A 278 -16.25 7.56 -0.46
CA ALA A 278 -16.90 6.34 0.00
C ALA A 278 -18.18 6.08 -0.79
N LYS A 279 -18.47 4.81 -1.08
CA LYS A 279 -19.70 4.42 -1.78
C LYS A 279 -20.96 4.86 -1.03
N SER A 280 -20.95 4.75 0.30
CA SER A 280 -22.04 5.18 1.17
C SER A 280 -22.30 6.68 1.12
N ALA A 281 -21.30 7.49 0.78
CA ALA A 281 -21.42 8.94 0.62
C ALA A 281 -21.83 9.34 -0.81
N GLY A 282 -21.80 8.43 -1.78
CA GLY A 282 -22.14 8.70 -3.17
C GLY A 282 -21.20 9.69 -3.87
N ASN A 283 -19.99 9.89 -3.34
CA ASN A 283 -19.01 10.89 -3.77
C ASN A 283 -17.78 10.30 -4.47
N LEU A 284 -17.90 9.08 -5.00
CA LEU A 284 -16.79 8.43 -5.71
C LEU A 284 -16.50 9.12 -7.04
N VAL A 285 -15.24 9.36 -7.32
CA VAL A 285 -14.73 9.75 -8.62
C VAL A 285 -14.04 8.54 -9.24
N LEU A 286 -14.67 7.95 -10.26
CA LEU A 286 -14.21 6.71 -10.85
C LEU A 286 -13.04 6.97 -11.80
N VAL A 287 -12.06 6.06 -11.80
CA VAL A 287 -10.91 6.14 -12.71
C VAL A 287 -11.36 6.08 -14.17
N SER A 288 -12.33 5.22 -14.50
CA SER A 288 -12.89 5.11 -15.84
C SER A 288 -13.50 6.42 -16.36
N ASP A 289 -14.20 7.16 -15.48
CA ASP A 289 -14.87 8.41 -15.87
C ASP A 289 -13.84 9.51 -16.16
N VAL A 290 -12.81 9.61 -15.32
CA VAL A 290 -11.73 10.58 -15.50
C VAL A 290 -10.93 10.28 -16.77
N LEU A 291 -10.62 9.00 -17.04
CA LEU A 291 -9.93 8.56 -18.25
C LEU A 291 -10.78 8.72 -19.52
N GLY A 292 -12.11 8.83 -19.40
CA GLY A 292 -13.00 9.14 -20.52
C GLY A 292 -12.82 10.55 -21.09
N GLY A 293 -12.29 11.49 -20.28
CA GLY A 293 -12.11 12.89 -20.66
C GLY A 293 -10.64 13.33 -20.77
N TYR A 294 -9.70 12.60 -20.16
CA TYR A 294 -8.31 13.02 -20.06
C TYR A 294 -7.33 11.87 -20.28
N PRO A 295 -6.14 12.12 -20.87
CA PRO A 295 -5.12 11.10 -21.02
C PRO A 295 -4.58 10.65 -19.67
N ALA A 296 -4.21 9.38 -19.59
CA ALA A 296 -3.66 8.77 -18.36
C ALA A 296 -2.49 9.56 -17.75
N ALA A 297 -1.64 10.13 -18.60
CA ALA A 297 -0.51 10.95 -18.17
C ALA A 297 -0.95 12.22 -17.41
N ALA A 298 -2.07 12.86 -17.82
CA ALA A 298 -2.61 14.02 -17.11
C ALA A 298 -3.19 13.61 -15.75
N VAL A 299 -3.91 12.48 -15.69
CA VAL A 299 -4.45 11.92 -14.42
C VAL A 299 -3.30 11.56 -13.47
N ARG A 300 -2.26 10.89 -13.97
CA ARG A 300 -1.05 10.62 -13.18
C ARG A 300 -0.40 11.90 -12.68
N LEU A 301 -0.22 12.90 -13.55
CA LEU A 301 0.43 14.15 -13.18
C LEU A 301 -0.41 14.97 -12.18
N MET A 302 -1.74 14.89 -12.23
CA MET A 302 -2.63 15.45 -11.21
C MET A 302 -2.37 14.80 -9.85
N ILE A 303 -2.39 13.47 -9.79
CA ILE A 303 -2.10 12.71 -8.55
C ILE A 303 -0.71 13.07 -8.01
N LEU A 304 0.30 13.08 -8.86
CA LEU A 304 1.69 13.39 -8.51
C LEU A 304 1.95 14.88 -8.25
N GLY A 305 0.97 15.72 -8.52
CA GLY A 305 0.95 17.14 -8.17
C GLY A 305 0.74 17.42 -6.69
N HIS A 306 0.46 16.39 -5.88
CA HIS A 306 0.34 16.43 -4.43
C HIS A 306 1.44 15.55 -3.82
N HIS A 307 1.99 15.95 -2.67
CA HIS A 307 2.95 15.08 -1.97
C HIS A 307 2.27 13.77 -1.55
N TRP A 308 2.96 12.63 -1.67
CA TRP A 308 2.37 11.32 -1.45
C TRP A 308 1.72 11.14 -0.06
N ALA A 309 2.25 11.78 0.98
CA ALA A 309 1.71 11.70 2.34
C ALA A 309 0.60 12.71 2.63
N GLN A 310 0.29 13.63 1.70
CA GLN A 310 -0.69 14.69 1.90
C GLN A 310 -2.08 14.23 1.51
N ASP A 311 -3.07 14.48 2.37
CA ASP A 311 -4.49 14.40 2.00
C ASP A 311 -4.84 15.56 1.08
N TRP A 312 -5.67 15.31 0.06
CA TRP A 312 -6.05 16.35 -0.90
C TRP A 312 -7.47 16.16 -1.45
N ASP A 313 -8.08 17.24 -1.86
CA ASP A 313 -9.39 17.24 -2.51
C ASP A 313 -9.25 17.14 -4.02
N TYR A 314 -10.02 16.24 -4.64
CA TYR A 314 -10.18 16.23 -6.08
C TYR A 314 -11.00 17.44 -6.53
N ASP A 315 -10.45 18.16 -7.51
CA ASP A 315 -11.11 19.25 -8.22
C ASP A 315 -10.90 19.06 -9.73
N PRO A 316 -11.96 19.08 -10.56
CA PRO A 316 -11.86 19.04 -12.01
C PRO A 316 -10.90 20.12 -12.58
N ALA A 317 -10.87 21.33 -12.01
CA ALA A 317 -9.93 22.38 -12.42
C ALA A 317 -8.47 21.98 -12.18
N GLY A 318 -8.19 21.21 -11.13
CA GLY A 318 -6.87 20.63 -10.86
C GLY A 318 -6.42 19.66 -11.97
N LEU A 319 -7.35 18.90 -12.53
CA LEU A 319 -7.06 17.99 -13.65
C LEU A 319 -6.78 18.76 -14.96
N GLU A 320 -7.54 19.83 -15.24
CA GLU A 320 -7.27 20.73 -16.36
C GLU A 320 -5.88 21.38 -16.24
N ALA A 321 -5.52 21.86 -15.05
CA ALA A 321 -4.21 22.40 -14.75
C ALA A 321 -3.08 21.39 -14.95
N ALA A 322 -3.32 20.12 -14.55
CA ALA A 322 -2.38 19.02 -14.76
C ALA A 322 -2.19 18.71 -16.24
N ALA A 323 -3.25 18.70 -17.04
CA ALA A 323 -3.18 18.55 -18.49
C ALA A 323 -2.35 19.66 -19.15
N ALA A 324 -2.59 20.92 -18.79
CA ALA A 324 -1.82 22.04 -19.27
C ALA A 324 -0.34 22.00 -18.82
N ARG A 325 -0.06 21.48 -17.62
CA ARG A 325 1.31 21.25 -17.13
C ARG A 325 2.01 20.14 -17.91
N LEU A 326 1.28 19.08 -18.26
CA LEU A 326 1.79 17.99 -19.11
C LEU A 326 2.20 18.49 -20.49
N ASP A 327 1.36 19.32 -21.14
CA ASP A 327 1.67 19.91 -22.44
C ASP A 327 2.97 20.75 -22.40
N ARG A 328 3.16 21.53 -21.34
CA ARG A 328 4.41 22.29 -21.13
C ARG A 328 5.61 21.35 -20.96
N LEU A 329 5.47 20.28 -20.22
CA LEU A 329 6.53 19.29 -20.01
C LEU A 329 6.89 18.57 -21.32
N TYR A 330 5.90 18.24 -22.17
CA TYR A 330 6.14 17.63 -23.47
C TYR A 330 6.82 18.62 -24.44
N ALA A 331 6.38 19.88 -24.47
CA ALA A 331 7.05 20.92 -25.24
C ALA A 331 8.52 21.13 -24.80
N ALA A 332 8.76 21.05 -23.47
CA ALA A 332 10.11 21.09 -22.92
C ALA A 332 10.93 19.85 -23.35
N ALA A 333 10.36 18.66 -23.29
CA ALA A 333 11.01 17.40 -23.68
C ALA A 333 11.41 17.37 -25.17
N GLY A 334 10.69 18.09 -26.03
CA GLY A 334 10.99 18.25 -27.47
C GLY A 334 12.22 19.12 -27.76
N ARG A 335 12.78 19.82 -26.80
CA ARG A 335 13.98 20.67 -27.02
C ARG A 335 15.22 19.81 -27.25
N ALA A 336 16.13 20.26 -28.11
CA ALA A 336 17.40 19.60 -28.37
C ALA A 336 18.48 20.02 -27.35
N VAL A 337 18.21 19.87 -26.06
CA VAL A 337 19.10 20.24 -24.96
C VAL A 337 19.51 19.00 -24.17
N SER A 338 20.74 19.00 -23.67
CA SER A 338 21.26 18.03 -22.71
C SER A 338 21.87 18.80 -21.54
N ASP A 339 21.41 18.53 -20.33
CA ASP A 339 21.88 19.17 -19.11
C ASP A 339 22.04 18.11 -18.01
N GLN A 340 23.28 17.66 -17.81
CA GLN A 340 23.60 16.63 -16.83
C GLN A 340 23.33 17.10 -15.40
N ALA A 341 23.56 18.39 -15.11
CA ALA A 341 23.31 18.93 -13.77
C ALA A 341 21.82 18.88 -13.42
N ALA A 342 20.96 19.21 -14.39
CA ALA A 342 19.51 19.12 -14.23
C ALA A 342 19.05 17.64 -14.09
N GLU A 343 19.66 16.70 -14.82
CA GLU A 343 19.36 15.27 -14.66
C GLU A 343 19.75 14.76 -13.27
N ASP A 344 20.92 15.16 -12.77
CA ASP A 344 21.38 14.78 -11.44
C ASP A 344 20.50 15.39 -10.34
N GLU A 345 20.03 16.64 -10.54
CA GLU A 345 19.09 17.29 -9.63
C GLU A 345 17.73 16.58 -9.61
N ILE A 346 17.17 16.21 -10.77
CA ILE A 346 15.93 15.42 -10.86
C ILE A 346 16.08 14.09 -10.11
N ARG A 347 17.20 13.38 -10.30
CA ARG A 347 17.49 12.14 -9.57
C ARG A 347 17.51 12.37 -8.06
N ARG A 348 18.15 13.44 -7.62
CA ARG A 348 18.25 13.81 -6.20
C ARG A 348 16.87 14.12 -5.61
N LEU A 349 16.05 14.90 -6.31
CA LEU A 349 14.71 15.25 -5.86
C LEU A 349 13.80 14.03 -5.76
N LEU A 350 13.78 13.18 -6.79
CA LEU A 350 12.99 11.94 -6.76
C LEU A 350 13.47 10.96 -5.69
N ALA A 351 14.77 10.92 -5.40
CA ALA A 351 15.32 10.08 -4.34
C ALA A 351 15.07 10.65 -2.93
N THR A 352 14.76 11.94 -2.82
CA THR A 352 14.49 12.62 -1.56
C THR A 352 12.97 12.71 -1.36
N ASP A 353 12.42 11.70 -0.74
CA ASP A 353 10.99 11.60 -0.37
C ASP A 353 10.02 11.72 -1.57
N LEU A 354 10.48 11.32 -2.77
CA LEU A 354 9.71 11.38 -4.02
C LEU A 354 9.22 12.79 -4.36
N ASP A 355 10.07 13.81 -4.26
CA ASP A 355 9.70 15.19 -4.60
C ASP A 355 9.49 15.38 -6.11
N VAL A 356 8.35 14.86 -6.58
CA VAL A 356 7.94 14.91 -7.99
C VAL A 356 7.64 16.35 -8.42
N GLN A 357 7.10 17.18 -7.53
CA GLN A 357 6.71 18.54 -7.87
C GLN A 357 7.92 19.37 -8.28
N ALA A 358 8.96 19.38 -7.45
CA ALA A 358 10.21 20.08 -7.77
C ALA A 358 10.92 19.45 -8.98
N ALA A 359 10.89 18.11 -9.12
CA ALA A 359 11.48 17.45 -10.29
C ALA A 359 10.80 17.85 -11.60
N VAL A 360 9.46 18.04 -11.62
CA VAL A 360 8.72 18.51 -12.81
C VAL A 360 9.09 19.96 -13.15
N GLU A 361 9.31 20.82 -12.16
CA GLU A 361 9.74 22.20 -12.37
C GLU A 361 11.12 22.26 -13.01
N VAL A 362 12.11 21.58 -12.42
CA VAL A 362 13.47 21.49 -12.97
C VAL A 362 13.45 20.93 -14.39
N ALA A 363 12.70 19.84 -14.62
CA ALA A 363 12.62 19.21 -15.94
C ALA A 363 11.98 20.13 -17.00
N THR A 364 10.94 20.89 -16.63
CA THR A 364 10.25 21.79 -17.54
C THR A 364 11.13 23.00 -17.91
N GLU A 365 11.90 23.52 -16.96
CA GLU A 365 12.83 24.62 -17.16
C GLU A 365 14.02 24.19 -18.03
N ALA A 366 14.72 23.13 -17.65
CA ALA A 366 15.87 22.61 -18.39
C ALA A 366 15.49 22.10 -19.78
N GLY A 367 14.39 21.39 -19.91
CA GLY A 367 13.92 20.79 -21.16
C GLY A 367 14.79 19.63 -21.64
N GLY A 368 14.62 19.23 -22.90
CA GLY A 368 15.47 18.25 -23.58
C GLY A 368 15.59 16.90 -22.85
N ALA A 369 16.79 16.41 -22.64
CA ALA A 369 17.07 15.12 -22.00
C ALA A 369 16.53 15.03 -20.57
N PRO A 370 16.72 16.03 -19.67
CA PRO A 370 16.11 16.04 -18.34
C PRO A 370 14.60 15.82 -18.35
N ALA A 371 13.88 16.53 -19.22
CA ALA A 371 12.43 16.40 -19.33
C ALA A 371 12.02 15.00 -19.85
N ARG A 372 12.72 14.44 -20.85
CA ARG A 372 12.48 13.09 -21.35
C ARG A 372 12.73 12.03 -20.27
N THR A 373 13.81 12.18 -19.51
CA THR A 373 14.13 11.29 -18.38
C THR A 373 13.00 11.28 -17.35
N LEU A 374 12.49 12.47 -16.99
CA LEU A 374 11.37 12.56 -16.03
C LEU A 374 10.08 11.97 -16.59
N VAL A 375 9.70 12.30 -17.84
CA VAL A 375 8.52 11.73 -18.52
C VAL A 375 8.56 10.21 -18.49
N THR A 376 9.71 9.61 -18.80
CA THR A 376 9.89 8.15 -18.77
C THR A 376 9.80 7.60 -17.36
N THR A 377 10.48 8.22 -16.39
CA THR A 377 10.50 7.75 -14.99
C THR A 377 9.12 7.79 -14.36
N LEU A 378 8.33 8.82 -14.64
CA LEU A 378 6.98 8.97 -14.08
C LEU A 378 5.88 8.25 -14.91
N ALA A 379 6.24 7.61 -16.04
CA ALA A 379 5.30 6.99 -17.00
C ALA A 379 4.24 7.98 -17.50
N LEU A 380 4.69 9.14 -17.92
CA LEU A 380 3.85 10.19 -18.50
C LEU A 380 3.88 10.17 -20.05
N GLY A 381 4.42 9.11 -20.66
CA GLY A 381 4.50 8.94 -22.09
C GLY A 381 3.49 7.92 -22.62
#